data_578d9ff4d92d2f4d4659e76c84e8d2b7
#
_entry.id   578d9ff4d92d2f4d4659e76c84e8d2b7
#
_cell.length_a   1.000
_cell.length_b   1.000
_cell.length_c   1.000
_cell.angle_alpha   90.00
_cell.angle_beta   90.00
_cell.angle_gamma   90.00
#
_symmetry.space_group_name_H-M   'P 1'
#
loop_
_entity.id
_entity.type
_entity.pdbx_description
1 polymer ?
#
loop_
_entity_poly.entity_id
_entity_poly.type
_entity_poly.pdbx_seq_one_letter_code
_entity_poly.pdbx_strand_id
1 'polypeptide(L)'
;MKRNVLLFLSLFCASCVSVFTPTFVADTSLVVDPTPQEARAFYDKVRPPFLAVYQKGKKTLVLLAASHGPQSLPAVQYAFSEYIPNVALIEREPGFPLGNCNEHEDAYTAAWSAKHNIPLVRTDADLETQWKYAKKHGFSYDDFQMFWIIRNAYGFAKYEGKQTNAAQEIKDYKRTVHNPAWGELFTEEGLLAYFNQHYQKDFNTTDFIPFYMDLMEVYPKEWVRVTPFYKIMHEHSDVRSVFMLENIAAALNQYQVVFSEMGAAHFIDIHKALEKMLGKPRYITAGQIPTQQLWQTCTLQGLEEKVLVD
;
A
#
# COMPACT_ATOMS: atom_id res chain seq x y z
N MET A 1 61.01 -10.09 -57.03
CA MET A 1 60.38 -10.84 -55.90
C MET A 1 59.28 -9.97 -55.28
N LYS A 2 58.00 -10.24 -55.60
CA LYS A 2 56.88 -9.51 -55.00
C LYS A 2 56.26 -10.44 -53.96
N ARG A 3 56.24 -10.01 -52.66
CA ARG A 3 55.59 -10.67 -51.54
C ARG A 3 54.12 -10.20 -51.46
N ASN A 4 53.21 -11.12 -51.77
CA ASN A 4 51.78 -10.90 -51.49
C ASN A 4 51.51 -11.12 -50.00
N VAL A 5 51.02 -10.07 -49.32
CA VAL A 5 50.50 -10.15 -47.98
C VAL A 5 48.99 -10.38 -48.11
N LEU A 6 48.52 -11.56 -47.75
CA LEU A 6 47.11 -11.87 -47.61
C LEU A 6 46.63 -11.29 -46.25
N LEU A 7 45.76 -10.27 -46.30
CA LEU A 7 45.01 -9.78 -45.15
C LEU A 7 43.80 -10.69 -44.95
N PHE A 8 43.80 -11.46 -43.85
CA PHE A 8 42.61 -12.14 -43.38
C PHE A 8 41.76 -11.12 -42.59
N LEU A 9 40.66 -10.64 -43.19
CA LEU A 9 39.59 -9.95 -42.48
C LEU A 9 38.70 -11.01 -41.81
N SER A 10 38.90 -11.20 -40.50
CA SER A 10 37.97 -11.94 -39.66
C SER A 10 36.75 -11.05 -39.39
N LEU A 11 35.65 -11.30 -40.09
CA LEU A 11 34.32 -10.75 -39.72
C LEU A 11 33.87 -11.39 -38.41
N PHE A 12 34.03 -10.64 -37.31
CA PHE A 12 33.31 -10.92 -36.09
C PHE A 12 31.83 -10.52 -36.31
N CYS A 13 30.98 -11.47 -36.66
CA CYS A 13 29.55 -11.34 -36.52
C CYS A 13 29.25 -11.27 -35.02
N ALA A 14 29.20 -10.05 -34.47
CA ALA A 14 28.58 -9.80 -33.19
C ALA A 14 27.09 -10.10 -33.34
N SER A 15 26.70 -11.34 -33.04
CA SER A 15 25.30 -11.71 -32.87
C SER A 15 24.76 -10.82 -31.71
N CYS A 16 24.10 -9.73 -32.06
CA CYS A 16 23.25 -9.00 -31.12
C CYS A 16 22.12 -9.94 -30.70
N VAL A 17 22.37 -10.75 -29.69
CA VAL A 17 21.30 -11.36 -28.92
C VAL A 17 20.61 -10.21 -28.21
N SER A 18 19.54 -9.69 -28.83
CA SER A 18 18.62 -8.81 -28.13
C SER A 18 18.05 -9.62 -26.97
N VAL A 19 18.60 -9.41 -25.79
CA VAL A 19 18.03 -9.93 -24.54
C VAL A 19 16.67 -9.24 -24.40
N PHE A 20 15.63 -9.96 -24.79
CA PHE A 20 14.25 -9.52 -24.63
C PHE A 20 14.01 -9.38 -23.13
N THR A 21 14.18 -8.18 -22.59
CA THR A 21 13.82 -7.90 -21.20
C THR A 21 12.31 -7.91 -21.14
N PRO A 22 11.69 -8.86 -20.43
CA PRO A 22 10.23 -8.92 -20.37
C PRO A 22 9.69 -7.62 -19.83
N THR A 23 8.78 -6.98 -20.55
CA THR A 23 8.06 -5.83 -20.05
C THR A 23 6.99 -6.32 -19.10
N PHE A 24 7.05 -5.87 -17.85
CA PHE A 24 6.02 -6.15 -16.86
C PHE A 24 4.89 -5.13 -17.02
N VAL A 25 3.69 -5.63 -17.22
CA VAL A 25 2.48 -4.82 -17.37
C VAL A 25 1.48 -5.25 -16.31
N ALA A 26 0.99 -4.29 -15.55
CA ALA A 26 -0.08 -4.49 -14.57
C ALA A 26 -1.39 -4.80 -15.30
N ASP A 27 -1.98 -5.95 -15.01
CA ASP A 27 -3.35 -6.25 -15.43
C ASP A 27 -4.32 -5.84 -14.33
N THR A 28 -4.70 -4.58 -14.36
CA THR A 28 -5.58 -3.98 -13.34
C THR A 28 -7.01 -4.55 -13.34
N SER A 29 -7.41 -5.24 -14.42
CA SER A 29 -8.71 -5.93 -14.46
C SER A 29 -8.78 -7.14 -13.52
N LEU A 30 -7.64 -7.59 -13.01
CA LEU A 30 -7.51 -8.67 -12.03
C LEU A 30 -7.34 -8.17 -10.58
N VAL A 31 -7.36 -6.87 -10.37
CA VAL A 31 -7.49 -6.29 -9.02
C VAL A 31 -8.96 -6.45 -8.62
N VAL A 32 -9.20 -7.32 -7.68
CA VAL A 32 -10.56 -7.70 -7.29
C VAL A 32 -10.61 -7.84 -5.78
N ASP A 33 -11.54 -7.16 -5.18
CA ASP A 33 -11.87 -7.34 -3.78
C ASP A 33 -12.39 -8.79 -3.56
N PRO A 34 -11.69 -9.61 -2.77
CA PRO A 34 -12.09 -10.99 -2.59
C PRO A 34 -13.37 -11.08 -1.76
N THR A 35 -14.14 -12.13 -1.99
CA THR A 35 -15.21 -12.44 -1.04
C THR A 35 -14.62 -12.75 0.34
N PRO A 36 -15.36 -12.51 1.44
CA PRO A 36 -14.90 -12.87 2.78
C PRO A 36 -14.44 -14.32 2.92
N GLN A 37 -15.08 -15.24 2.21
CA GLN A 37 -14.71 -16.65 2.20
C GLN A 37 -13.36 -16.89 1.51
N GLU A 38 -13.09 -16.23 0.38
CA GLU A 38 -11.80 -16.32 -0.32
C GLU A 38 -10.67 -15.73 0.52
N ALA A 39 -10.87 -14.55 1.10
CA ALA A 39 -9.89 -13.90 1.99
C ALA A 39 -9.58 -14.79 3.21
N ARG A 40 -10.61 -15.35 3.86
CA ARG A 40 -10.44 -16.26 4.98
C ARG A 40 -9.70 -17.52 4.59
N ALA A 41 -10.09 -18.17 3.48
CA ALA A 41 -9.43 -19.37 3.00
C ALA A 41 -7.96 -19.14 2.63
N PHE A 42 -7.61 -17.92 2.21
CA PHE A 42 -6.23 -17.53 1.97
C PHE A 42 -5.47 -17.36 3.29
N TYR A 43 -6.00 -16.59 4.26
CA TYR A 43 -5.34 -16.31 5.53
C TYR A 43 -5.26 -17.53 6.46
N ASP A 44 -6.13 -18.52 6.31
CA ASP A 44 -6.00 -19.80 7.01
C ASP A 44 -4.72 -20.56 6.57
N LYS A 45 -4.26 -20.30 5.34
CA LYS A 45 -3.02 -20.90 4.79
C LYS A 45 -1.77 -20.06 5.09
N VAL A 46 -1.89 -18.73 4.96
CA VAL A 46 -0.74 -17.81 5.07
C VAL A 46 -1.17 -16.58 5.87
N ARG A 47 -0.85 -16.58 7.17
CA ARG A 47 -1.23 -15.49 8.08
C ARG A 47 -0.25 -14.31 8.00
N PRO A 48 -0.72 -13.06 7.91
CA PRO A 48 0.13 -11.88 8.01
C PRO A 48 0.81 -11.77 9.39
N PRO A 49 2.04 -11.21 9.44
CA PRO A 49 2.85 -10.80 8.30
C PRO A 49 3.52 -11.99 7.61
N PHE A 50 3.68 -11.92 6.27
CA PHE A 50 4.43 -12.88 5.50
C PHE A 50 5.10 -12.21 4.30
N LEU A 51 6.14 -12.84 3.76
CA LEU A 51 6.73 -12.43 2.49
C LEU A 51 6.23 -13.34 1.36
N ALA A 52 5.82 -12.75 0.24
CA ALA A 52 5.57 -13.43 -1.02
C ALA A 52 6.74 -13.12 -1.98
N VAL A 53 7.54 -14.13 -2.29
CA VAL A 53 8.72 -13.98 -3.14
C VAL A 53 8.43 -14.53 -4.53
N TYR A 54 8.40 -13.65 -5.51
CA TYR A 54 8.20 -13.96 -6.92
C TYR A 54 9.53 -13.89 -7.67
N GLN A 55 9.75 -14.81 -8.59
CA GLN A 55 10.94 -14.81 -9.44
C GLN A 55 10.55 -15.05 -10.91
N LYS A 56 11.00 -14.17 -11.81
CA LYS A 56 10.80 -14.34 -13.25
C LYS A 56 12.06 -13.91 -14.01
N GLY A 57 12.78 -14.88 -14.56
CA GLY A 57 14.09 -14.65 -15.14
C GLY A 57 15.09 -14.14 -14.09
N LYS A 58 15.64 -12.96 -14.32
CA LYS A 58 16.57 -12.28 -13.39
C LYS A 58 15.87 -11.31 -12.42
N LYS A 59 14.56 -11.18 -12.51
CA LYS A 59 13.80 -10.24 -11.67
C LYS A 59 13.22 -10.95 -10.46
N THR A 60 13.29 -10.28 -9.33
CA THR A 60 12.74 -10.74 -8.04
C THR A 60 11.88 -9.65 -7.45
N LEU A 61 10.64 -10.00 -7.08
CA LEU A 61 9.79 -9.20 -6.21
C LEU A 61 9.72 -9.87 -4.85
N VAL A 62 10.09 -9.15 -3.81
CA VAL A 62 9.88 -9.55 -2.41
C VAL A 62 8.79 -8.65 -1.85
N LEU A 63 7.60 -9.19 -1.70
CA LEU A 63 6.44 -8.44 -1.25
C LEU A 63 6.09 -8.83 0.18
N LEU A 64 6.07 -7.85 1.09
CA LEU A 64 5.59 -8.00 2.46
C LEU A 64 4.09 -7.70 2.50
N ALA A 65 3.30 -8.71 2.85
CA ALA A 65 1.91 -8.54 3.26
C ALA A 65 1.90 -8.24 4.78
N ALA A 66 1.80 -6.97 5.10
CA ALA A 66 1.95 -6.45 6.47
C ALA A 66 0.66 -6.60 7.28
N SER A 67 0.79 -6.64 8.58
CA SER A 67 -0.30 -6.55 9.55
C SER A 67 -0.36 -5.19 10.26
N HIS A 68 0.34 -4.20 9.72
CA HIS A 68 0.45 -2.83 10.23
C HIS A 68 0.85 -2.77 11.70
N GLY A 69 2.13 -2.98 11.98
CA GLY A 69 2.64 -2.89 13.33
C GLY A 69 4.00 -3.57 13.52
N PRO A 70 4.55 -3.57 14.75
CA PRO A 70 5.91 -4.01 15.04
C PRO A 70 6.17 -5.49 14.70
N GLN A 71 5.13 -6.31 14.61
CA GLN A 71 5.25 -7.71 14.20
C GLN A 71 5.71 -7.88 12.74
N SER A 72 5.58 -6.84 11.90
CA SER A 72 6.04 -6.84 10.50
C SER A 72 7.54 -6.51 10.35
N LEU A 73 8.15 -5.85 11.35
CA LEU A 73 9.55 -5.37 11.27
C LEU A 73 10.59 -6.49 11.03
N PRO A 74 10.49 -7.69 11.65
CA PRO A 74 11.41 -8.79 11.36
C PRO A 74 11.41 -9.20 9.89
N ALA A 75 10.24 -9.16 9.24
CA ALA A 75 10.11 -9.50 7.83
C ALA A 75 10.78 -8.46 6.91
N VAL A 76 10.67 -7.17 7.23
CA VAL A 76 11.41 -6.10 6.53
C VAL A 76 12.90 -6.34 6.65
N GLN A 77 13.42 -6.50 7.87
CA GLN A 77 14.84 -6.71 8.11
C GLN A 77 15.37 -7.94 7.38
N TYR A 78 14.64 -9.05 7.43
CA TYR A 78 14.99 -10.28 6.72
C TYR A 78 15.02 -10.07 5.21
N ALA A 79 14.02 -9.40 4.64
CA ALA A 79 13.96 -9.11 3.21
C ALA A 79 15.16 -8.30 2.72
N PHE A 80 15.54 -7.25 3.45
CA PHE A 80 16.71 -6.42 3.11
C PHE A 80 18.03 -7.17 3.27
N SER A 81 18.15 -8.04 4.27
CA SER A 81 19.39 -8.81 4.52
C SER A 81 19.58 -9.95 3.51
N GLU A 82 18.49 -10.63 3.14
CA GLU A 82 18.55 -11.83 2.29
C GLU A 82 18.54 -11.48 0.79
N TYR A 83 17.75 -10.46 0.38
CA TYR A 83 17.53 -10.17 -1.04
C TYR A 83 18.23 -8.93 -1.53
N ILE A 84 18.69 -8.05 -0.66
CA ILE A 84 19.41 -6.80 -0.99
C ILE A 84 18.67 -6.03 -2.09
N PRO A 85 17.51 -5.40 -1.81
CA PRO A 85 16.71 -4.72 -2.82
C PRO A 85 17.47 -3.60 -3.54
N ASN A 86 17.16 -3.38 -4.81
CA ASN A 86 17.64 -2.23 -5.58
C ASN A 86 16.70 -1.03 -5.45
N VAL A 87 15.45 -1.26 -5.03
CA VAL A 87 14.42 -0.25 -4.75
C VAL A 87 13.46 -0.81 -3.71
N ALA A 88 12.95 0.06 -2.85
CA ALA A 88 11.89 -0.26 -1.90
C ALA A 88 10.64 0.57 -2.21
N LEU A 89 9.49 -0.08 -2.15
CA LEU A 89 8.17 0.49 -2.36
C LEU A 89 7.40 0.40 -1.05
N ILE A 90 6.78 1.51 -0.61
CA ILE A 90 6.01 1.55 0.64
C ILE A 90 4.57 1.99 0.41
N GLU A 91 3.64 1.38 1.16
CA GLU A 91 2.25 1.81 1.22
C GLU A 91 2.14 3.10 2.04
N ARG A 92 2.37 4.22 1.38
CA ARG A 92 2.23 5.54 1.99
C ARG A 92 1.80 6.57 0.96
N GLU A 93 0.79 7.35 1.31
CA GLU A 93 0.31 8.45 0.49
C GLU A 93 1.39 9.56 0.41
N PRO A 94 1.61 10.16 -0.77
CA PRO A 94 2.47 11.33 -0.90
C PRO A 94 2.03 12.46 0.05
N GLY A 95 2.99 13.10 0.71
CA GLY A 95 2.73 14.20 1.64
C GLY A 95 2.37 13.78 3.07
N PHE A 96 2.06 12.50 3.34
CA PHE A 96 1.81 12.05 4.72
C PHE A 96 3.13 11.70 5.42
N PRO A 97 3.29 12.08 6.70
CA PRO A 97 4.50 11.78 7.45
C PRO A 97 4.65 10.28 7.69
N LEU A 98 5.87 9.79 7.71
CA LEU A 98 6.18 8.44 8.15
C LEU A 98 5.93 8.32 9.66
N GLY A 99 5.48 7.15 10.10
CA GLY A 99 5.29 6.87 11.51
C GLY A 99 6.58 6.66 12.31
N ASN A 100 6.45 6.14 13.53
CA ASN A 100 7.60 5.70 14.32
C ASN A 100 8.21 4.43 13.72
N CYS A 101 9.46 4.47 13.33
CA CYS A 101 10.11 3.33 12.68
C CYS A 101 10.33 2.11 13.59
N ASN A 102 10.08 2.21 14.88
CA ASN A 102 10.06 1.04 15.77
C ASN A 102 8.67 0.41 15.91
N GLU A 103 7.65 1.01 15.30
CA GLU A 103 6.25 0.61 15.42
C GLU A 103 5.60 0.32 14.07
N HIS A 104 6.09 0.95 12.99
CA HIS A 104 5.47 0.91 11.67
C HIS A 104 6.46 0.40 10.60
N GLU A 105 6.04 -0.54 9.80
CA GLU A 105 6.86 -1.18 8.76
C GLU A 105 7.26 -0.22 7.63
N ASP A 106 6.40 0.73 7.23
CA ASP A 106 6.71 1.74 6.23
C ASP A 106 7.88 2.64 6.65
N ALA A 107 7.83 3.12 7.89
CA ALA A 107 8.87 3.93 8.50
C ALA A 107 10.17 3.12 8.70
N TYR A 108 10.05 1.85 9.11
CA TYR A 108 11.20 0.96 9.26
C TYR A 108 11.86 0.65 7.90
N THR A 109 11.03 0.41 6.86
CA THR A 109 11.49 0.24 5.48
C THR A 109 12.23 1.48 4.97
N ALA A 110 11.68 2.68 5.23
CA ALA A 110 12.32 3.94 4.87
C ALA A 110 13.69 4.10 5.56
N ALA A 111 13.77 3.79 6.84
CA ALA A 111 15.02 3.87 7.60
C ALA A 111 16.08 2.86 7.09
N TRP A 112 15.67 1.63 6.75
CA TRP A 112 16.57 0.64 6.14
C TRP A 112 17.02 1.07 4.74
N SER A 113 16.12 1.59 3.92
CA SER A 113 16.42 2.10 2.58
C SER A 113 17.48 3.20 2.64
N ALA A 114 17.30 4.16 3.53
CA ALA A 114 18.28 5.23 3.73
C ALA A 114 19.64 4.73 4.23
N LYS A 115 19.64 3.81 5.19
CA LYS A 115 20.88 3.22 5.73
C LYS A 115 21.69 2.52 4.65
N HIS A 116 21.04 1.93 3.66
CA HIS A 116 21.68 1.18 2.60
C HIS A 116 21.73 1.90 1.26
N ASN A 117 21.34 3.19 1.21
CA ASN A 117 21.26 4.02 0.00
C ASN A 117 20.38 3.38 -1.10
N ILE A 118 19.28 2.78 -0.69
CA ILE A 118 18.28 2.17 -1.59
C ILE A 118 17.20 3.22 -1.89
N PRO A 119 16.88 3.49 -3.16
CA PRO A 119 15.76 4.35 -3.51
C PRO A 119 14.46 3.91 -2.87
N LEU A 120 13.68 4.86 -2.36
CA LEU A 120 12.37 4.62 -1.76
C LEU A 120 11.29 5.31 -2.59
N VAL A 121 10.22 4.58 -2.89
CA VAL A 121 9.08 5.08 -3.65
C VAL A 121 7.81 4.87 -2.82
N ARG A 122 6.98 5.91 -2.73
CA ARG A 122 5.64 5.82 -2.17
C ARG A 122 4.69 5.32 -3.26
N THR A 123 3.90 4.30 -2.96
CA THR A 123 3.09 3.62 -3.97
C THR A 123 1.59 3.79 -3.78
N ASP A 124 1.19 4.57 -2.81
CA ASP A 124 -0.23 4.84 -2.59
C ASP A 124 -0.73 5.99 -3.48
N ALA A 125 -2.00 5.93 -3.83
CA ALA A 125 -2.65 7.00 -4.58
C ALA A 125 -2.74 8.27 -3.73
N ASP A 126 -2.41 9.42 -4.31
CA ASP A 126 -2.63 10.70 -3.65
C ASP A 126 -4.13 11.01 -3.46
N LEU A 127 -4.43 11.93 -2.55
CA LEU A 127 -5.80 12.29 -2.21
C LEU A 127 -6.61 12.82 -3.41
N GLU A 128 -5.96 13.51 -4.34
CA GLU A 128 -6.64 14.02 -5.54
C GLU A 128 -7.06 12.88 -6.46
N THR A 129 -6.20 11.91 -6.63
CA THR A 129 -6.48 10.68 -7.39
C THR A 129 -7.60 9.87 -6.76
N GLN A 130 -7.56 9.70 -5.43
CA GLN A 130 -8.62 9.01 -4.68
C GLN A 130 -9.96 9.73 -4.84
N TRP A 131 -9.99 11.07 -4.74
CA TRP A 131 -11.20 11.84 -4.96
C TRP A 131 -11.72 11.73 -6.40
N LYS A 132 -10.85 11.86 -7.41
CA LYS A 132 -11.24 11.70 -8.82
C LYS A 132 -11.85 10.34 -9.09
N TYR A 133 -11.29 9.30 -8.47
CA TYR A 133 -11.80 7.94 -8.58
C TYR A 133 -13.17 7.79 -7.92
N ALA A 134 -13.34 8.25 -6.67
CA ALA A 134 -14.61 8.25 -5.97
C ALA A 134 -15.71 8.99 -6.77
N LYS A 135 -15.37 10.19 -7.27
CA LYS A 135 -16.28 10.99 -8.11
C LYS A 135 -16.69 10.26 -9.40
N LYS A 136 -15.75 9.57 -10.06
CA LYS A 136 -16.03 8.78 -11.27
C LYS A 136 -17.01 7.64 -10.97
N HIS A 137 -17.00 7.09 -9.77
CA HIS A 137 -17.91 6.04 -9.32
C HIS A 137 -19.20 6.56 -8.69
N GLY A 138 -19.49 7.85 -8.83
CA GLY A 138 -20.77 8.47 -8.48
C GLY A 138 -20.91 8.93 -7.03
N PHE A 139 -19.81 8.95 -6.27
CA PHE A 139 -19.81 9.47 -4.90
C PHE A 139 -19.79 11.00 -4.91
N SER A 140 -20.57 11.60 -4.00
CA SER A 140 -20.53 13.02 -3.72
C SER A 140 -19.30 13.39 -2.90
N TYR A 141 -19.00 14.70 -2.84
CA TYR A 141 -17.94 15.18 -1.95
C TYR A 141 -18.28 14.95 -0.47
N ASP A 142 -19.56 15.01 -0.12
CA ASP A 142 -20.03 14.71 1.24
C ASP A 142 -19.77 13.24 1.62
N ASP A 143 -19.98 12.29 0.69
CA ASP A 143 -19.61 10.88 0.91
C ASP A 143 -18.11 10.73 1.15
N PHE A 144 -17.29 11.42 0.37
CA PHE A 144 -15.83 11.38 0.51
C PHE A 144 -15.35 12.00 1.82
N GLN A 145 -15.92 13.16 2.21
CA GLN A 145 -15.64 13.77 3.52
C GLN A 145 -16.01 12.82 4.65
N MET A 146 -17.22 12.26 4.62
CA MET A 146 -17.69 11.36 5.66
C MET A 146 -16.83 10.10 5.77
N PHE A 147 -16.40 9.54 4.63
CA PHE A 147 -15.46 8.42 4.63
C PHE A 147 -14.18 8.73 5.40
N TRP A 148 -13.52 9.85 5.10
CA TRP A 148 -12.28 10.24 5.76
C TRP A 148 -12.47 10.58 7.23
N ILE A 149 -13.58 11.25 7.58
CA ILE A 149 -13.95 11.57 8.96
C ILE A 149 -14.14 10.29 9.79
N ILE A 150 -14.90 9.33 9.29
CA ILE A 150 -15.10 8.04 9.98
C ILE A 150 -13.78 7.27 10.11
N ARG A 151 -12.96 7.24 9.05
CA ARG A 151 -11.65 6.58 9.06
C ARG A 151 -10.72 7.18 10.12
N ASN A 152 -10.65 8.50 10.20
CA ASN A 152 -9.83 9.19 11.19
C ASN A 152 -10.33 8.93 12.62
N ALA A 153 -11.62 9.07 12.83
CA ALA A 153 -12.24 8.81 14.13
C ALA A 153 -12.01 7.37 14.61
N TYR A 154 -12.09 6.39 13.69
CA TYR A 154 -11.73 5.01 13.99
C TYR A 154 -10.26 4.87 14.38
N GLY A 155 -9.35 5.53 13.65
CA GLY A 155 -7.92 5.55 13.97
C GLY A 155 -7.65 6.06 15.37
N PHE A 156 -8.24 7.20 15.74
CA PHE A 156 -8.13 7.75 17.11
C PHE A 156 -8.70 6.82 18.17
N ALA A 157 -9.88 6.22 17.92
CA ALA A 157 -10.50 5.30 18.87
C ALA A 157 -9.66 4.03 19.07
N LYS A 158 -9.18 3.43 17.97
CA LYS A 158 -8.49 2.13 17.98
C LYS A 158 -7.06 2.23 18.50
N TYR A 159 -6.30 3.22 18.02
CA TYR A 159 -4.85 3.27 18.26
C TYR A 159 -4.48 4.20 19.40
N GLU A 160 -5.28 5.24 19.66
CA GLU A 160 -4.99 6.22 20.71
C GLU A 160 -5.93 6.12 21.90
N GLY A 161 -6.98 5.31 21.84
CA GLY A 161 -8.01 5.18 22.89
C GLY A 161 -8.77 6.49 23.14
N LYS A 162 -8.79 7.42 22.16
CA LYS A 162 -9.40 8.72 22.27
C LYS A 162 -10.77 8.75 21.61
N GLN A 163 -11.71 9.43 22.27
CA GLN A 163 -12.97 9.81 21.64
C GLN A 163 -12.79 11.15 20.92
N THR A 164 -13.54 11.31 19.86
CA THR A 164 -13.58 12.52 19.07
C THR A 164 -15.01 13.05 19.00
N ASN A 165 -15.18 14.23 18.45
CA ASN A 165 -16.48 14.86 18.20
C ASN A 165 -16.47 15.52 16.81
N ALA A 166 -17.67 15.91 16.32
CA ALA A 166 -17.86 16.48 15.01
C ALA A 166 -16.96 17.69 14.72
N ALA A 167 -16.86 18.63 15.66
CA ALA A 167 -16.05 19.84 15.51
C ALA A 167 -14.54 19.51 15.36
N GLN A 168 -14.04 18.56 16.15
CA GLN A 168 -12.64 18.15 16.07
C GLN A 168 -12.35 17.43 14.75
N GLU A 169 -13.22 16.53 14.31
CA GLU A 169 -13.04 15.79 13.07
C GLU A 169 -13.08 16.69 11.82
N ILE A 170 -13.98 17.68 11.78
CA ILE A 170 -14.01 18.69 10.71
C ILE A 170 -12.71 19.47 10.67
N LYS A 171 -12.19 19.86 11.84
CA LYS A 171 -10.92 20.59 11.94
C LYS A 171 -9.75 19.75 11.44
N ASP A 172 -9.69 18.49 11.78
CA ASP A 172 -8.61 17.59 11.39
C ASP A 172 -8.72 17.26 9.88
N TYR A 173 -9.92 16.98 9.39
CA TYR A 173 -10.18 16.80 7.97
C TYR A 173 -9.78 18.04 7.15
N LYS A 174 -10.15 19.24 7.60
CA LYS A 174 -9.75 20.50 6.94
C LYS A 174 -8.25 20.65 6.82
N ARG A 175 -7.52 20.23 7.82
CA ARG A 175 -6.05 20.34 7.85
C ARG A 175 -5.35 19.32 6.97
N THR A 176 -5.90 18.10 6.84
CA THR A 176 -5.18 16.94 6.30
C THR A 176 -5.68 16.50 4.92
N VAL A 177 -6.96 16.67 4.64
CA VAL A 177 -7.59 16.09 3.44
C VAL A 177 -8.32 17.13 2.58
N HIS A 178 -8.98 18.12 3.20
CA HIS A 178 -9.86 19.04 2.50
C HIS A 178 -9.13 19.86 1.44
N ASN A 179 -9.71 19.84 0.22
CA ASN A 179 -9.35 20.74 -0.86
C ASN A 179 -10.60 21.53 -1.29
N PRO A 180 -10.58 22.88 -1.17
CA PRO A 180 -11.74 23.73 -1.52
C PRO A 180 -12.20 23.60 -2.98
N ALA A 181 -11.32 23.13 -3.87
CA ALA A 181 -11.67 22.91 -5.28
C ALA A 181 -12.58 21.68 -5.49
N TRP A 182 -12.67 20.79 -4.50
CA TRP A 182 -13.50 19.58 -4.59
C TRP A 182 -14.93 19.81 -4.12
N GLY A 183 -15.15 20.71 -3.18
CA GLY A 183 -16.46 21.05 -2.62
C GLY A 183 -16.36 21.82 -1.31
N GLU A 184 -17.50 22.11 -0.73
CA GLU A 184 -17.59 22.83 0.54
C GLU A 184 -17.28 21.88 1.71
N LEU A 185 -16.64 22.43 2.74
CA LEU A 185 -16.40 21.74 3.99
C LEU A 185 -17.71 21.61 4.77
N PHE A 186 -17.96 20.47 5.41
CA PHE A 186 -19.07 20.33 6.33
C PHE A 186 -19.07 21.43 7.41
N THR A 187 -20.25 21.96 7.74
CA THR A 187 -20.49 22.56 9.03
C THR A 187 -20.73 21.44 10.07
N GLU A 188 -20.67 21.76 11.35
CA GLU A 188 -20.96 20.78 12.39
C GLU A 188 -22.37 20.21 12.27
N GLU A 189 -23.37 21.09 12.06
CA GLU A 189 -24.75 20.69 11.83
C GLU A 189 -24.91 19.83 10.57
N GLY A 190 -24.22 20.18 9.50
CA GLY A 190 -24.25 19.46 8.23
C GLY A 190 -23.67 18.05 8.37
N LEU A 191 -22.55 17.89 9.08
CA LEU A 191 -21.95 16.59 9.36
C LEU A 191 -22.89 15.71 10.21
N LEU A 192 -23.45 16.26 11.28
CA LEU A 192 -24.38 15.54 12.16
C LEU A 192 -25.65 15.12 11.41
N ALA A 193 -26.21 16.00 10.58
CA ALA A 193 -27.39 15.71 9.79
C ALA A 193 -27.11 14.60 8.76
N TYR A 194 -25.99 14.70 8.02
CA TYR A 194 -25.57 13.68 7.07
C TYR A 194 -25.37 12.31 7.75
N PHE A 195 -24.65 12.31 8.88
CA PHE A 195 -24.38 11.09 9.62
C PHE A 195 -25.67 10.43 10.14
N ASN A 196 -26.55 11.20 10.78
CA ASN A 196 -27.84 10.69 11.25
C ASN A 196 -28.70 10.12 10.13
N GLN A 197 -28.75 10.80 8.98
CA GLN A 197 -29.53 10.36 7.82
C GLN A 197 -29.04 8.99 7.28
N HIS A 198 -27.74 8.79 7.20
CA HIS A 198 -27.16 7.61 6.56
C HIS A 198 -26.89 6.45 7.52
N TYR A 199 -26.68 6.73 8.81
CA TYR A 199 -26.24 5.72 9.77
C TYR A 199 -27.22 5.51 10.93
N GLN A 200 -28.22 6.35 11.08
CA GLN A 200 -29.23 6.29 12.16
C GLN A 200 -28.59 6.21 13.55
N LYS A 201 -27.52 6.93 13.76
CA LYS A 201 -26.72 7.01 14.98
C LYS A 201 -26.38 8.45 15.30
N ASP A 202 -26.05 8.71 16.55
CA ASP A 202 -25.53 10.02 16.95
C ASP A 202 -23.99 10.01 16.97
N PHE A 203 -23.39 10.88 16.18
CA PHE A 203 -21.94 11.00 16.07
C PHE A 203 -21.26 11.36 17.41
N ASN A 204 -21.95 12.08 18.27
CA ASN A 204 -21.40 12.58 19.54
C ASN A 204 -21.64 11.65 20.74
N THR A 205 -22.16 10.45 20.55
CA THR A 205 -22.43 9.52 21.65
C THR A 205 -21.30 8.53 21.87
N THR A 206 -21.22 7.98 23.10
CA THR A 206 -20.27 6.91 23.44
C THR A 206 -20.51 5.61 22.68
N ASP A 207 -21.72 5.39 22.12
CA ASP A 207 -22.07 4.23 21.31
C ASP A 207 -21.41 4.25 19.93
N PHE A 208 -20.78 5.36 19.56
CA PHE A 208 -20.16 5.54 18.27
C PHE A 208 -18.89 4.68 18.08
N ILE A 209 -18.13 4.41 19.14
CA ILE A 209 -16.90 3.59 19.04
C ILE A 209 -17.21 2.17 18.58
N PRO A 210 -18.15 1.41 19.19
CA PRO A 210 -18.55 0.10 18.66
C PRO A 210 -19.07 0.18 17.22
N PHE A 211 -19.77 1.25 16.88
CA PHE A 211 -20.25 1.49 15.53
C PHE A 211 -19.12 1.70 14.51
N TYR A 212 -18.09 2.46 14.85
CA TYR A 212 -16.89 2.58 14.01
C TYR A 212 -16.21 1.23 13.79
N MET A 213 -16.09 0.43 14.85
CA MET A 213 -15.51 -0.90 14.74
C MET A 213 -16.31 -1.78 13.77
N ASP A 214 -17.64 -1.74 13.85
CA ASP A 214 -18.52 -2.46 12.92
C ASP A 214 -18.34 -2.00 11.47
N LEU A 215 -18.14 -0.69 11.23
CA LEU A 215 -17.92 -0.13 9.88
C LEU A 215 -16.59 -0.56 9.27
N MET A 216 -15.56 -0.74 10.09
CA MET A 216 -14.19 -1.03 9.65
C MET A 216 -13.82 -2.52 9.75
N GLU A 217 -14.78 -3.39 10.09
CA GLU A 217 -14.52 -4.82 10.12
C GLU A 217 -14.27 -5.37 8.71
N VAL A 218 -13.30 -6.28 8.59
CA VAL A 218 -12.99 -7.01 7.34
C VAL A 218 -14.21 -7.82 6.87
N TYR A 219 -15.06 -8.25 7.81
CA TYR A 219 -16.29 -8.98 7.53
C TYR A 219 -17.50 -8.23 8.13
N PRO A 220 -17.87 -7.09 7.55
CA PRO A 220 -18.89 -6.25 8.14
C PRO A 220 -20.28 -6.92 8.09
N LYS A 221 -21.11 -6.55 9.06
CA LYS A 221 -22.52 -6.95 9.11
C LYS A 221 -23.24 -6.48 7.83
N GLU A 222 -24.31 -7.19 7.44
CA GLU A 222 -25.02 -6.91 6.19
C GLU A 222 -25.51 -5.46 6.08
N TRP A 223 -25.98 -4.85 7.16
CA TRP A 223 -26.43 -3.46 7.18
C TRP A 223 -25.28 -2.45 6.90
N VAL A 224 -24.04 -2.79 7.25
CA VAL A 224 -22.87 -1.95 6.97
C VAL A 224 -22.59 -1.92 5.47
N ARG A 225 -22.73 -3.04 4.77
CA ARG A 225 -22.42 -3.19 3.34
C ARG A 225 -23.25 -2.30 2.43
N VAL A 226 -24.42 -1.85 2.87
CA VAL A 226 -25.29 -0.97 2.10
C VAL A 226 -25.02 0.51 2.36
N THR A 227 -24.18 0.84 3.34
CA THR A 227 -23.87 2.23 3.67
C THR A 227 -22.98 2.89 2.60
N PRO A 228 -23.06 4.21 2.41
CA PRO A 228 -22.13 4.95 1.55
C PRO A 228 -20.67 4.74 1.99
N PHE A 229 -20.39 4.73 3.28
CA PHE A 229 -19.05 4.49 3.81
C PHE A 229 -18.45 3.19 3.31
N TYR A 230 -19.18 2.07 3.41
CA TYR A 230 -18.66 0.78 2.99
C TYR A 230 -18.37 0.75 1.48
N LYS A 231 -19.27 1.30 0.68
CA LYS A 231 -19.10 1.37 -0.77
C LYS A 231 -17.88 2.19 -1.16
N ILE A 232 -17.72 3.39 -0.59
CA ILE A 232 -16.57 4.24 -0.90
C ILE A 232 -15.26 3.67 -0.34
N MET A 233 -15.31 2.93 0.78
CA MET A 233 -14.14 2.25 1.32
C MET A 233 -13.60 1.18 0.35
N HIS A 234 -14.47 0.42 -0.30
CA HIS A 234 -14.09 -0.54 -1.33
C HIS A 234 -13.47 0.16 -2.53
N GLU A 235 -14.13 1.16 -3.09
CA GLU A 235 -13.60 1.93 -4.22
C GLU A 235 -12.26 2.60 -3.88
N HIS A 236 -12.09 3.06 -2.65
CA HIS A 236 -10.84 3.61 -2.16
C HIS A 236 -9.74 2.53 -2.04
N SER A 237 -10.08 1.31 -1.59
CA SER A 237 -9.15 0.19 -1.56
C SER A 237 -8.71 -0.20 -2.96
N ASP A 238 -9.66 -0.29 -3.90
CA ASP A 238 -9.39 -0.67 -5.29
C ASP A 238 -8.42 0.29 -5.98
N VAL A 239 -8.63 1.61 -5.86
CA VAL A 239 -7.71 2.57 -6.50
C VAL A 239 -6.30 2.49 -5.92
N ARG A 240 -6.16 2.29 -4.62
CA ARG A 240 -4.87 2.12 -3.96
C ARG A 240 -4.18 0.84 -4.43
N SER A 241 -4.92 -0.28 -4.45
CA SER A 241 -4.43 -1.58 -4.92
C SER A 241 -3.98 -1.51 -6.39
N VAL A 242 -4.70 -0.80 -7.26
CA VAL A 242 -4.32 -0.55 -8.66
C VAL A 242 -3.00 0.21 -8.72
N PHE A 243 -2.88 1.32 -7.98
CA PHE A 243 -1.65 2.13 -7.96
C PHE A 243 -0.44 1.34 -7.47
N MET A 244 -0.59 0.57 -6.40
CA MET A 244 0.48 -0.29 -5.89
C MET A 244 0.93 -1.31 -6.94
N LEU A 245 0.00 -1.97 -7.64
CA LEU A 245 0.30 -2.92 -8.69
C LEU A 245 1.04 -2.29 -9.87
N GLU A 246 0.60 -1.10 -10.32
CA GLU A 246 1.24 -0.36 -11.40
C GLU A 246 2.67 0.07 -11.03
N ASN A 247 2.88 0.56 -9.81
CA ASN A 247 4.19 0.92 -9.30
C ASN A 247 5.12 -0.30 -9.18
N ILE A 248 4.61 -1.46 -8.74
CA ILE A 248 5.38 -2.72 -8.74
C ILE A 248 5.81 -3.09 -10.16
N ALA A 249 4.90 -3.03 -11.13
CA ALA A 249 5.23 -3.34 -12.53
C ALA A 249 6.28 -2.37 -13.10
N ALA A 250 6.14 -1.08 -12.83
CA ALA A 250 7.10 -0.04 -13.23
C ALA A 250 8.48 -0.28 -12.60
N ALA A 251 8.54 -0.58 -11.32
CA ALA A 251 9.79 -0.89 -10.61
C ALA A 251 10.47 -2.16 -11.17
N LEU A 252 9.71 -3.22 -11.45
CA LEU A 252 10.24 -4.44 -12.04
C LEU A 252 10.82 -4.23 -13.44
N ASN A 253 10.30 -3.27 -14.21
CA ASN A 253 10.90 -2.91 -15.50
C ASN A 253 12.27 -2.26 -15.35
N GLN A 254 12.50 -1.51 -14.27
CA GLN A 254 13.72 -0.75 -14.02
C GLN A 254 14.76 -1.53 -13.20
N TYR A 255 14.31 -2.20 -12.12
CA TYR A 255 15.18 -2.80 -11.11
C TYR A 255 15.19 -4.32 -11.17
N GLN A 256 16.26 -4.94 -10.68
CA GLN A 256 16.40 -6.40 -10.66
C GLN A 256 15.73 -7.01 -9.43
N VAL A 257 15.90 -6.41 -8.27
CA VAL A 257 15.30 -6.83 -7.00
C VAL A 257 14.46 -5.68 -6.46
N VAL A 258 13.16 -5.90 -6.38
CA VAL A 258 12.18 -4.96 -5.85
C VAL A 258 11.67 -5.48 -4.52
N PHE A 259 11.77 -4.68 -3.47
CA PHE A 259 11.02 -4.89 -2.25
C PHE A 259 9.76 -4.03 -2.29
N SER A 260 8.63 -4.58 -1.89
CA SER A 260 7.38 -3.83 -1.73
C SER A 260 6.73 -4.23 -0.43
N GLU A 261 6.24 -3.27 0.35
CA GLU A 261 5.40 -3.55 1.49
C GLU A 261 4.02 -2.94 1.28
N MET A 262 3.00 -3.64 1.76
CA MET A 262 1.61 -3.19 1.77
C MET A 262 0.81 -3.95 2.81
N GLY A 263 -0.33 -3.40 3.22
CA GLY A 263 -1.29 -4.12 4.06
C GLY A 263 -1.75 -5.42 3.40
N ALA A 264 -1.95 -6.44 4.21
CA ALA A 264 -2.34 -7.76 3.70
C ALA A 264 -3.65 -7.76 2.90
N ALA A 265 -4.55 -6.81 3.15
CA ALA A 265 -5.77 -6.64 2.38
C ALA A 265 -5.45 -6.28 0.91
N HIS A 266 -4.57 -5.31 0.68
CA HIS A 266 -4.14 -4.94 -0.68
C HIS A 266 -3.41 -6.09 -1.39
N PHE A 267 -2.63 -6.89 -0.64
CA PHE A 267 -2.01 -8.09 -1.23
C PHE A 267 -3.05 -9.05 -1.81
N ILE A 268 -4.13 -9.31 -1.06
CA ILE A 268 -5.19 -10.21 -1.55
C ILE A 268 -5.88 -9.65 -2.80
N ASP A 269 -6.07 -8.34 -2.87
CA ASP A 269 -6.70 -7.71 -4.04
C ASP A 269 -5.86 -7.90 -5.31
N ILE A 270 -4.52 -7.81 -5.20
CA ILE A 270 -3.62 -7.83 -6.36
C ILE A 270 -2.95 -9.19 -6.63
N HIS A 271 -3.06 -10.19 -5.73
CA HIS A 271 -2.27 -11.42 -5.86
C HIS A 271 -2.50 -12.18 -7.17
N LYS A 272 -3.75 -12.20 -7.68
CA LYS A 272 -4.09 -12.84 -8.97
C LYS A 272 -3.38 -12.15 -10.14
N ALA A 273 -3.31 -10.81 -10.11
CA ALA A 273 -2.58 -10.04 -11.12
C ALA A 273 -1.06 -10.28 -11.04
N LEU A 274 -0.51 -10.35 -9.82
CA LEU A 274 0.90 -10.69 -9.59
C LEU A 274 1.23 -12.11 -10.07
N GLU A 275 0.38 -13.10 -9.77
CA GLU A 275 0.58 -14.47 -10.25
C GLU A 275 0.53 -14.57 -11.78
N LYS A 276 -0.35 -13.84 -12.43
CA LYS A 276 -0.37 -13.75 -13.90
C LYS A 276 0.90 -13.10 -14.46
N MET A 277 1.37 -12.04 -13.82
CA MET A 277 2.54 -11.30 -14.26
C MET A 277 3.85 -12.05 -14.00
N LEU A 278 4.01 -12.67 -12.83
CA LEU A 278 5.28 -13.21 -12.32
C LEU A 278 5.31 -14.72 -12.12
N GLY A 279 4.16 -15.39 -12.09
CA GLY A 279 4.01 -16.77 -11.67
C GLY A 279 3.73 -16.91 -10.18
N LYS A 280 3.63 -18.13 -9.68
CA LYS A 280 3.31 -18.39 -8.27
C LYS A 280 4.46 -17.99 -7.34
N PRO A 281 4.20 -17.34 -6.21
CA PRO A 281 5.22 -16.99 -5.24
C PRO A 281 5.62 -18.16 -4.35
N ARG A 282 6.79 -18.02 -3.72
CA ARG A 282 7.14 -18.75 -2.51
C ARG A 282 6.78 -17.89 -1.31
N TYR A 283 5.97 -18.42 -0.41
CA TYR A 283 5.61 -17.75 0.84
C TYR A 283 6.64 -18.05 1.95
N ILE A 284 6.98 -17.02 2.73
CA ILE A 284 7.83 -17.11 3.91
C ILE A 284 7.02 -16.50 5.07
N THR A 285 6.55 -17.34 5.95
CA THR A 285 5.74 -16.93 7.11
C THR A 285 6.63 -16.46 8.27
N ALA A 286 6.06 -15.78 9.24
CA ALA A 286 6.77 -15.26 10.41
C ALA A 286 7.58 -16.36 11.14
N GLY A 287 7.06 -17.58 11.23
CA GLY A 287 7.77 -18.70 11.87
C GLY A 287 8.99 -19.24 11.08
N GLN A 288 9.13 -18.86 9.82
CA GLN A 288 10.27 -19.21 8.95
C GLN A 288 11.33 -18.10 8.90
N ILE A 289 11.01 -16.92 9.40
CA ILE A 289 11.95 -15.80 9.49
C ILE A 289 12.84 -16.05 10.71
N PRO A 290 14.18 -16.08 10.52
CA PRO A 290 15.09 -16.25 11.66
C PRO A 290 14.88 -15.15 12.68
N THR A 291 14.93 -15.53 13.97
CA THR A 291 14.90 -14.55 15.05
C THR A 291 16.17 -13.71 14.96
N GLN A 292 16.06 -12.48 14.58
CA GLN A 292 17.15 -11.51 14.51
C GLN A 292 16.92 -10.41 15.55
N GLN A 293 18.01 -9.91 16.12
CA GLN A 293 17.91 -8.69 16.90
C GLN A 293 17.52 -7.55 15.97
N LEU A 294 16.34 -6.96 16.18
CA LEU A 294 15.89 -5.81 15.40
C LEU A 294 16.88 -4.65 15.59
N TRP A 295 17.03 -3.87 14.54
CA TRP A 295 17.82 -2.66 14.60
C TRP A 295 17.16 -1.65 15.54
N GLN A 296 17.73 -1.52 16.74
CA GLN A 296 17.14 -0.74 17.86
C GLN A 296 17.33 0.78 17.73
N THR A 297 18.25 1.22 16.89
CA THR A 297 18.54 2.65 16.73
C THR A 297 17.89 3.26 15.50
N CYS A 298 16.70 2.75 15.15
CA CYS A 298 15.96 3.28 14.03
C CYS A 298 15.55 4.74 14.29
N THR A 299 15.95 5.63 13.39
CA THR A 299 15.59 7.04 13.41
C THR A 299 15.34 7.53 11.99
N LEU A 300 14.30 8.36 11.84
CA LEU A 300 13.99 9.05 10.58
C LEU A 300 14.61 10.45 10.50
N GLN A 301 15.34 10.88 11.52
CA GLN A 301 15.89 12.21 11.58
C GLN A 301 16.84 12.49 10.40
N GLY A 302 16.49 13.45 9.56
CA GLY A 302 17.25 13.84 8.35
C GLY A 302 17.02 12.95 7.13
N LEU A 303 16.02 12.05 7.14
CA LEU A 303 15.70 11.16 6.01
C LEU A 303 14.61 11.70 5.08
N GLU A 304 13.74 12.58 5.58
CA GLU A 304 12.58 13.07 4.81
C GLU A 304 12.96 13.83 3.54
N GLU A 305 14.18 14.41 3.48
CA GLU A 305 14.66 15.16 2.31
C GLU A 305 15.49 14.34 1.31
N LYS A 306 15.95 13.14 1.68
CA LYS A 306 16.98 12.42 0.89
C LYS A 306 16.49 11.20 0.12
N VAL A 307 15.35 10.66 0.44
CA VAL A 307 14.97 9.28 0.04
C VAL A 307 13.74 9.23 -0.86
N LEU A 308 12.99 10.30 -0.97
CA LEU A 308 11.79 10.34 -1.77
C LEU A 308 12.13 10.70 -3.21
N VAL A 309 12.04 9.71 -4.10
CA VAL A 309 11.94 9.94 -5.55
C VAL A 309 10.45 10.05 -5.85
N ASP A 310 10.00 11.27 -6.19
CA ASP A 310 8.62 11.52 -6.64
C ASP A 310 8.37 10.87 -8.01
#